data_8c8681902ae941ccb9fbbc75577c0dde
#
_entry.id   8c8681902ae941ccb9fbbc75577c0dde
#
_cell.length_a   1.000
_cell.length_b   1.000
_cell.length_c   1.000
_cell.angle_alpha   90.00
_cell.angle_beta   90.00
_cell.angle_gamma   90.00
#
_symmetry.space_group_name_H-M   'P 1'
#
loop_
_entity.id
_entity.type
_entity.pdbx_description
1 polymer ?
#
loop_
_entity_poly.entity_id
_entity_poly.type
_entity_poly.pdbx_seq_one_letter_code
_entity_poly.pdbx_strand_id
1 'polypeptide(L)'
;MAMPRSGNTLLASIINQNPKVACTANSITLEIMKDIFFLKKTDVFLNYQDHKSLGNVLSSVFQNYYKDWPQDIIIDRGPAMTDGNLILLQKHLGQPVKCIVLWRDQLDVLASYIKWFENEPTAYPNHYGKTIEEKLFKLMNDKGSISKELRSIQNAMKPENQKHCFFIRYEDLVKEPEPTIQGSYEFLETDYYPHRFDSLDQFNLNGIAYNDNVVGRNLHTIKTELKLEENPYKKMIPQSIIKKYGHIRL
;
A
#
# COMPACT_ATOMS: atom_id res chain seq x y z
N MET A 1 -2.84 -0.74 -3.59
CA MET A 1 -2.97 0.18 -2.44
C MET A 1 -3.34 -0.59 -1.19
N ALA A 2 -2.86 -0.22 0.00
CA ALA A 2 -3.27 -0.92 1.23
C ALA A 2 -2.86 -0.17 2.50
N MET A 3 -3.53 -0.47 3.61
CA MET A 3 -3.05 -0.02 4.93
C MET A 3 -1.68 -0.60 5.26
N PRO A 4 -0.83 0.12 5.98
CA PRO A 4 0.36 -0.47 6.56
C PRO A 4 -0.01 -1.69 7.42
N ARG A 5 0.84 -2.72 7.44
CA ARG A 5 0.63 -3.97 8.21
C ARG A 5 -0.56 -4.85 7.78
N SER A 6 -1.13 -4.63 6.61
CA SER A 6 -2.21 -5.45 6.05
C SER A 6 -1.75 -6.54 5.07
N GLY A 7 -0.44 -6.84 5.00
CA GLY A 7 0.08 -7.92 4.16
C GLY A 7 0.58 -7.47 2.76
N ASN A 8 0.89 -6.20 2.58
CA ASN A 8 1.37 -5.68 1.29
C ASN A 8 2.57 -6.42 0.73
N THR A 9 3.59 -6.64 1.56
CA THR A 9 4.81 -7.33 1.16
C THR A 9 4.51 -8.79 0.80
N LEU A 10 3.60 -9.43 1.53
CA LEU A 10 3.14 -10.77 1.25
C LEU A 10 2.46 -10.85 -0.14
N LEU A 11 1.48 -9.98 -0.39
CA LEU A 11 0.78 -9.93 -1.68
C LEU A 11 1.76 -9.68 -2.83
N ALA A 12 2.68 -8.74 -2.66
CA ALA A 12 3.69 -8.44 -3.67
C ALA A 12 4.61 -9.64 -3.93
N SER A 13 5.06 -10.36 -2.89
CA SER A 13 5.91 -11.55 -3.06
C SER A 13 5.18 -12.70 -3.74
N ILE A 14 3.90 -12.87 -3.49
CA ILE A 14 3.10 -13.88 -4.22
C ILE A 14 3.00 -13.49 -5.70
N ILE A 15 2.57 -12.28 -6.01
CA ILE A 15 2.41 -11.82 -7.39
C ILE A 15 3.74 -11.85 -8.16
N ASN A 16 4.86 -11.50 -7.51
CA ASN A 16 6.18 -11.49 -8.13
C ASN A 16 6.75 -12.89 -8.47
N GLN A 17 6.06 -13.95 -8.13
CA GLN A 17 6.40 -15.28 -8.66
C GLN A 17 6.14 -15.37 -10.17
N ASN A 18 5.23 -14.53 -10.70
CA ASN A 18 5.03 -14.41 -12.14
C ASN A 18 6.15 -13.55 -12.77
N PRO A 19 7.03 -14.10 -13.62
CA PRO A 19 8.14 -13.35 -14.18
C PRO A 19 7.72 -12.21 -15.12
N LYS A 20 6.46 -12.20 -15.58
CA LYS A 20 5.91 -11.14 -16.44
C LYS A 20 5.30 -9.99 -15.66
N VAL A 21 5.15 -10.10 -14.34
CA VAL A 21 4.50 -9.11 -13.50
C VAL A 21 5.48 -8.61 -12.45
N ALA A 22 5.59 -7.31 -12.29
CA ALA A 22 6.27 -6.68 -11.19
C ALA A 22 5.28 -5.98 -10.26
N CYS A 23 5.15 -6.47 -9.03
CA CYS A 23 4.39 -5.79 -7.98
C CYS A 23 5.37 -5.16 -6.99
N THR A 24 5.44 -3.82 -6.98
CA THR A 24 6.33 -3.11 -6.06
C THR A 24 5.82 -3.24 -4.62
N ALA A 25 6.74 -3.42 -3.69
CA ALA A 25 6.37 -3.44 -2.28
C ALA A 25 6.23 -2.04 -1.68
N ASN A 26 6.87 -1.06 -2.30
CA ASN A 26 6.74 0.38 -2.05
C ASN A 26 7.16 1.16 -3.30
N SER A 27 6.64 2.37 -3.49
CA SER A 27 6.98 3.21 -4.63
C SER A 27 6.85 4.69 -4.27
N ILE A 28 7.62 5.54 -4.95
CA ILE A 28 7.57 6.99 -4.82
C ILE A 28 6.99 7.67 -6.08
N THR A 29 6.50 6.91 -7.05
CA THR A 29 6.04 7.48 -8.33
C THR A 29 4.90 8.48 -8.17
N LEU A 30 3.91 8.17 -7.29
CA LEU A 30 2.82 9.10 -7.00
C LEU A 30 3.27 10.34 -6.25
N GLU A 31 4.26 10.23 -5.36
CA GLU A 31 4.89 11.37 -4.70
C GLU A 31 5.57 12.26 -5.74
N ILE A 32 6.36 11.70 -6.64
CA ILE A 32 6.99 12.43 -7.76
C ILE A 32 5.94 13.15 -8.59
N MET A 33 4.86 12.46 -9.00
CA MET A 33 3.78 13.10 -9.77
C MET A 33 3.15 14.26 -9.02
N LYS A 34 2.89 14.11 -7.74
CA LYS A 34 2.33 15.18 -6.88
C LYS A 34 3.26 16.38 -6.80
N ASP A 35 4.53 16.14 -6.54
CA ASP A 35 5.51 17.22 -6.40
C ASP A 35 5.63 17.99 -7.72
N ILE A 36 5.72 17.30 -8.85
CA ILE A 36 5.69 17.92 -10.18
C ILE A 36 4.38 18.70 -10.39
N PHE A 37 3.23 18.13 -10.00
CA PHE A 37 1.94 18.82 -10.12
C PHE A 37 1.89 20.10 -9.29
N PHE A 38 2.47 20.10 -8.09
CA PHE A 38 2.48 21.27 -7.21
C PHE A 38 3.44 22.37 -7.66
N LEU A 39 4.37 22.11 -8.60
CA LEU A 39 5.16 23.16 -9.22
C LEU A 39 4.31 24.25 -9.88
N LYS A 40 3.05 23.95 -10.23
CA LYS A 40 2.07 24.95 -10.72
C LYS A 40 1.81 26.11 -9.76
N LYS A 41 2.15 25.95 -8.48
CA LYS A 41 1.97 26.98 -7.43
C LYS A 41 3.22 27.84 -7.21
N THR A 42 4.31 27.52 -7.88
CA THR A 42 5.58 28.28 -7.74
C THR A 42 5.51 29.57 -8.55
N ASP A 43 6.19 30.61 -8.08
CA ASP A 43 6.26 31.90 -8.78
C ASP A 43 6.86 31.75 -10.18
N VAL A 44 7.83 30.83 -10.36
CA VAL A 44 8.41 30.53 -11.66
C VAL A 44 7.37 30.03 -12.64
N PHE A 45 6.53 29.08 -12.24
CA PHE A 45 5.48 28.56 -13.10
C PHE A 45 4.37 29.60 -13.32
N LEU A 46 3.99 30.35 -12.29
CA LEU A 46 2.96 31.39 -12.39
C LEU A 46 3.39 32.52 -13.35
N ASN A 47 4.69 32.79 -13.46
CA ASN A 47 5.24 33.78 -14.38
C ASN A 47 5.26 33.27 -15.83
N TYR A 48 5.47 31.95 -16.05
CA TYR A 48 5.49 31.31 -17.38
C TYR A 48 4.77 29.97 -17.37
N GLN A 49 3.45 30.01 -17.67
CA GLN A 49 2.52 28.90 -17.44
C GLN A 49 2.47 27.91 -18.62
N ASP A 50 3.52 27.15 -18.85
CA ASP A 50 3.51 26.07 -19.85
C ASP A 50 2.86 24.82 -19.31
N HIS A 51 1.51 24.81 -19.27
CA HIS A 51 0.70 23.68 -18.82
C HIS A 51 0.86 22.44 -19.71
N LYS A 52 1.15 22.62 -21.01
CA LYS A 52 1.29 21.51 -21.96
C LYS A 52 2.55 20.70 -21.66
N SER A 53 3.70 21.38 -21.56
CA SER A 53 4.96 20.71 -21.26
C SER A 53 4.97 20.08 -19.89
N LEU A 54 4.42 20.74 -18.87
CA LEU A 54 4.24 20.14 -17.54
C LEU A 54 3.31 18.92 -17.58
N GLY A 55 2.24 18.96 -18.37
CA GLY A 55 1.34 17.83 -18.61
C GLY A 55 2.08 16.63 -19.25
N ASN A 56 2.95 16.87 -20.20
CA ASN A 56 3.77 15.83 -20.85
C ASN A 56 4.71 15.14 -19.82
N VAL A 57 5.35 15.93 -18.95
CA VAL A 57 6.19 15.39 -17.87
C VAL A 57 5.36 14.50 -16.93
N LEU A 58 4.20 14.98 -16.48
CA LEU A 58 3.31 14.20 -15.62
C LEU A 58 2.88 12.88 -16.27
N SER A 59 2.54 12.90 -17.56
CA SER A 59 2.10 11.69 -18.29
C SER A 59 3.23 10.70 -18.55
N SER A 60 4.49 11.11 -18.44
CA SER A 60 5.65 10.24 -18.66
C SER A 60 6.25 9.64 -17.37
N VAL A 61 5.78 10.05 -16.19
CA VAL A 61 6.40 9.65 -14.91
C VAL A 61 6.46 8.14 -14.76
N PHE A 62 5.32 7.44 -14.84
CA PHE A 62 5.29 5.98 -14.66
C PHE A 62 6.09 5.27 -15.75
N GLN A 63 5.90 5.66 -17.00
CA GLN A 63 6.58 5.06 -18.13
C GLN A 63 8.10 5.20 -18.03
N ASN A 64 8.61 6.38 -17.69
CA ASN A 64 10.03 6.60 -17.57
C ASN A 64 10.63 6.02 -16.28
N TYR A 65 9.86 5.96 -15.19
CA TYR A 65 10.32 5.40 -13.93
C TYR A 65 10.60 3.91 -14.05
N TYR A 66 9.78 3.18 -14.81
CA TYR A 66 9.87 1.74 -14.98
C TYR A 66 10.39 1.28 -16.35
N LYS A 67 10.90 2.21 -17.20
CA LYS A 67 11.27 1.93 -18.59
C LYS A 67 12.27 0.78 -18.79
N ASP A 68 13.15 0.57 -17.80
CA ASP A 68 14.22 -0.44 -17.86
C ASP A 68 13.84 -1.74 -17.10
N TRP A 69 12.61 -1.86 -16.62
CA TRP A 69 12.14 -3.06 -15.97
C TRP A 69 11.70 -4.08 -17.03
N PRO A 70 12.08 -5.39 -16.84
CA PRO A 70 11.84 -6.40 -17.88
C PRO A 70 10.40 -6.94 -17.89
N GLN A 71 9.56 -6.59 -16.92
CA GLN A 71 8.22 -7.13 -16.80
C GLN A 71 7.23 -6.37 -17.69
N ASP A 72 6.27 -7.12 -18.27
CA ASP A 72 5.22 -6.59 -19.14
C ASP A 72 4.18 -5.76 -18.36
N ILE A 73 3.93 -6.13 -17.09
CA ILE A 73 2.91 -5.52 -16.22
C ILE A 73 3.57 -5.02 -14.94
N ILE A 74 3.35 -3.75 -14.63
CA ILE A 74 3.83 -3.14 -13.40
C ILE A 74 2.63 -2.80 -12.50
N ILE A 75 2.61 -3.38 -11.31
CA ILE A 75 1.67 -3.03 -10.24
C ILE A 75 2.41 -2.13 -9.25
N ASP A 76 2.18 -0.84 -9.37
CA ASP A 76 2.82 0.17 -8.52
C ASP A 76 2.08 0.31 -7.19
N ARG A 77 2.82 0.22 -6.08
CA ARG A 77 2.26 0.42 -4.76
C ARG A 77 2.30 1.87 -4.34
N GLY A 78 1.15 2.51 -4.31
CA GLY A 78 0.98 3.87 -3.82
C GLY A 78 -0.45 4.13 -3.32
N PRO A 79 -0.73 5.28 -2.69
CA PRO A 79 -2.05 5.68 -2.22
C PRO A 79 -2.93 6.19 -3.38
N ALA A 80 -3.19 5.31 -4.36
CA ALA A 80 -3.84 5.66 -5.63
C ALA A 80 -5.24 6.27 -5.47
N MET A 81 -5.99 5.84 -4.47
CA MET A 81 -7.41 6.19 -4.30
C MET A 81 -7.66 7.39 -3.37
N THR A 82 -6.65 8.20 -3.04
CA THR A 82 -6.95 9.56 -2.53
C THR A 82 -7.56 10.39 -3.65
N ASP A 83 -8.49 11.31 -3.31
CA ASP A 83 -9.20 12.13 -4.32
C ASP A 83 -8.21 12.80 -5.30
N GLY A 84 -7.16 13.42 -4.79
CA GLY A 84 -6.16 14.09 -5.63
C GLY A 84 -5.34 13.14 -6.51
N ASN A 85 -4.96 11.97 -5.98
CA ASN A 85 -4.17 11.01 -6.74
C ASN A 85 -5.01 10.31 -7.82
N LEU A 86 -6.25 9.97 -7.52
CA LEU A 86 -7.15 9.37 -8.52
C LEU A 86 -7.36 10.30 -9.71
N ILE A 87 -7.66 11.59 -9.46
CA ILE A 87 -7.81 12.59 -10.53
C ILE A 87 -6.50 12.72 -11.33
N LEU A 88 -5.36 12.75 -10.64
CA LEU A 88 -4.06 12.86 -11.28
C LEU A 88 -3.78 11.65 -12.19
N LEU A 89 -4.04 10.45 -11.70
CA LEU A 89 -3.91 9.20 -12.45
C LEU A 89 -4.86 9.14 -13.64
N GLN A 90 -6.13 9.41 -13.44
CA GLN A 90 -7.13 9.41 -14.52
C GLN A 90 -6.75 10.36 -15.66
N LYS A 91 -6.09 11.48 -15.33
CA LYS A 91 -5.68 12.48 -16.31
C LYS A 91 -4.38 12.13 -17.04
N HIS A 92 -3.43 11.49 -16.36
CA HIS A 92 -2.05 11.39 -16.82
C HIS A 92 -1.52 9.97 -17.01
N LEU A 93 -2.24 8.92 -16.56
CA LEU A 93 -1.75 7.54 -16.69
C LEU A 93 -1.80 7.02 -18.15
N GLY A 94 -2.67 7.59 -18.99
CA GLY A 94 -2.82 7.18 -20.37
C GLY A 94 -3.60 5.87 -20.58
N GLN A 95 -4.09 5.25 -19.51
CA GLN A 95 -4.89 4.02 -19.48
C GLN A 95 -5.88 4.05 -18.33
N PRO A 96 -6.91 3.18 -18.31
CA PRO A 96 -7.83 3.08 -17.19
C PRO A 96 -7.11 2.78 -15.87
N VAL A 97 -7.50 3.48 -14.81
CA VAL A 97 -6.96 3.21 -13.47
C VAL A 97 -7.54 1.89 -12.97
N LYS A 98 -6.69 0.92 -12.67
CA LYS A 98 -7.02 -0.33 -11.98
C LYS A 98 -6.26 -0.37 -10.66
N CYS A 99 -6.95 -0.59 -9.56
CA CYS A 99 -6.37 -0.55 -8.22
C CYS A 99 -6.73 -1.81 -7.41
N ILE A 100 -5.75 -2.62 -7.06
CA ILE A 100 -5.93 -3.69 -6.06
C ILE A 100 -5.87 -3.05 -4.69
N VAL A 101 -6.92 -3.21 -3.90
CA VAL A 101 -7.11 -2.64 -2.57
C VAL A 101 -7.03 -3.75 -1.53
N LEU A 102 -5.88 -3.87 -0.88
CA LEU A 102 -5.69 -4.84 0.21
C LEU A 102 -6.04 -4.18 1.55
N TRP A 103 -6.93 -4.78 2.30
CA TRP A 103 -7.35 -4.30 3.61
C TRP A 103 -7.35 -5.40 4.66
N ARG A 104 -7.33 -5.04 5.93
CA ARG A 104 -7.31 -5.93 7.09
C ARG A 104 -8.10 -5.31 8.22
N ASP A 105 -8.61 -6.14 9.14
CA ASP A 105 -9.23 -5.66 10.38
C ASP A 105 -8.32 -4.66 11.09
N GLN A 106 -8.88 -3.51 11.44
CA GLN A 106 -8.10 -2.40 11.98
C GLN A 106 -7.45 -2.72 13.33
N LEU A 107 -8.13 -3.49 14.19
CA LEU A 107 -7.56 -3.89 15.47
C LEU A 107 -6.38 -4.87 15.27
N ASP A 108 -6.42 -5.69 14.22
CA ASP A 108 -5.30 -6.56 13.88
C ASP A 108 -4.11 -5.77 13.31
N VAL A 109 -4.37 -4.71 12.57
CA VAL A 109 -3.33 -3.75 12.15
C VAL A 109 -2.70 -3.08 13.37
N LEU A 110 -3.51 -2.57 14.30
CA LEU A 110 -3.01 -1.94 15.53
C LEU A 110 -2.22 -2.91 16.40
N ALA A 111 -2.70 -4.15 16.56
CA ALA A 111 -1.99 -5.21 17.28
C ALA A 111 -0.64 -5.54 16.62
N SER A 112 -0.55 -5.52 15.29
CA SER A 112 0.71 -5.69 14.56
C SER A 112 1.70 -4.55 14.81
N TYR A 113 1.21 -3.32 14.98
CA TYR A 113 2.04 -2.19 15.38
C TYR A 113 2.54 -2.32 16.82
N ILE A 114 1.69 -2.75 17.77
CA ILE A 114 2.12 -3.00 19.16
C ILE A 114 3.22 -4.05 19.18
N LYS A 115 3.03 -5.18 18.48
CA LYS A 115 4.08 -6.21 18.34
C LYS A 115 5.40 -5.61 17.87
N TRP A 116 5.34 -4.70 16.90
CA TRP A 116 6.54 -4.05 16.37
C TRP A 116 7.17 -3.09 17.40
N PHE A 117 6.37 -2.30 18.13
CA PHE A 117 6.88 -1.42 19.19
C PHE A 117 7.61 -2.17 20.29
N GLU A 118 7.07 -3.32 20.70
CA GLU A 118 7.64 -4.14 21.77
C GLU A 118 8.91 -4.88 21.35
N ASN A 119 8.94 -5.37 20.10
CA ASN A 119 10.07 -6.17 19.64
C ASN A 119 11.22 -5.35 19.04
N GLU A 120 10.94 -4.10 18.64
CA GLU A 120 11.92 -3.22 17.98
C GLU A 120 11.92 -1.84 18.67
N PRO A 121 12.61 -1.71 19.84
CA PRO A 121 12.60 -0.46 20.61
C PRO A 121 13.13 0.76 19.86
N THR A 122 13.99 0.55 18.85
CA THR A 122 14.55 1.61 18.00
C THR A 122 13.69 1.94 16.79
N ALA A 123 12.55 1.23 16.60
CA ALA A 123 11.66 1.50 15.50
C ALA A 123 11.16 2.95 15.49
N TYR A 124 11.14 3.56 14.29
CA TYR A 124 10.75 4.97 14.13
C TYR A 124 9.45 5.36 14.84
N PRO A 125 8.34 4.58 14.80
CA PRO A 125 7.12 4.95 15.50
C PRO A 125 7.23 4.92 17.03
N ASN A 126 8.29 4.37 17.61
CA ASN A 126 8.52 4.49 19.06
C ASN A 126 8.76 5.94 19.51
N HIS A 127 9.14 6.84 18.60
CA HIS A 127 9.25 8.26 18.85
C HIS A 127 7.89 9.00 18.86
N TYR A 128 6.78 8.31 18.54
CA TYR A 128 5.45 8.93 18.52
C TYR A 128 4.86 9.17 19.90
N GLY A 129 5.39 8.57 20.94
CA GLY A 129 4.94 8.71 22.31
C GLY A 129 5.64 7.77 23.27
N LYS A 130 5.40 7.93 24.57
CA LYS A 130 5.96 7.09 25.64
C LYS A 130 5.11 5.85 25.89
N THR A 131 3.80 5.96 25.72
CA THR A 131 2.83 4.89 25.96
C THR A 131 2.34 4.28 24.65
N ILE A 132 1.83 3.04 24.71
CA ILE A 132 1.17 2.39 23.56
C ILE A 132 0.00 3.26 23.07
N GLU A 133 -0.77 3.83 24.00
CA GLU A 133 -1.91 4.67 23.66
C GLU A 133 -1.50 5.90 22.84
N GLU A 134 -0.48 6.64 23.28
CA GLU A 134 0.04 7.81 22.56
C GLU A 134 0.54 7.44 21.15
N LYS A 135 1.28 6.32 21.04
CA LYS A 135 1.79 5.83 19.75
C LYS A 135 0.66 5.47 18.81
N LEU A 136 -0.33 4.71 19.27
CA LEU A 136 -1.49 4.35 18.46
C LEU A 136 -2.34 5.55 18.09
N PHE A 137 -2.55 6.48 19.03
CA PHE A 137 -3.26 7.74 18.75
C PHE A 137 -2.57 8.54 17.65
N LYS A 138 -1.24 8.61 17.66
CA LYS A 138 -0.46 9.30 16.62
C LYS A 138 -0.63 8.66 15.23
N LEU A 139 -0.71 7.32 15.17
CA LEU A 139 -0.96 6.59 13.94
C LEU A 139 -2.39 6.79 13.40
N MET A 140 -3.36 6.95 14.31
CA MET A 140 -4.79 6.99 14.02
C MET A 140 -5.40 8.39 13.96
N ASN A 141 -4.69 9.45 14.37
CA ASN A 141 -5.20 10.80 14.24
C ASN A 141 -5.28 11.24 12.76
N ASP A 142 -5.91 12.37 12.48
CA ASP A 142 -6.18 12.83 11.10
C ASP A 142 -4.93 12.95 10.21
N LYS A 143 -3.76 13.15 10.81
CA LYS A 143 -2.47 13.23 10.12
C LYS A 143 -1.71 11.90 10.16
N GLY A 144 -2.23 10.90 10.86
CA GLY A 144 -1.58 9.60 11.05
C GLY A 144 -1.55 8.76 9.77
N SER A 145 -0.55 7.90 9.67
CA SER A 145 -0.36 7.06 8.48
C SER A 145 -1.51 6.08 8.26
N ILE A 146 -2.04 5.47 9.35
CA ILE A 146 -3.16 4.54 9.23
C ILE A 146 -4.43 5.26 8.78
N SER A 147 -4.75 6.42 9.37
CA SER A 147 -5.95 7.18 9.01
C SER A 147 -5.93 7.71 7.58
N LYS A 148 -4.76 8.08 7.07
CA LYS A 148 -4.62 8.51 5.67
C LYS A 148 -4.97 7.37 4.70
N GLU A 149 -4.42 6.18 4.93
CA GLU A 149 -4.71 5.02 4.10
C GLU A 149 -6.15 4.54 4.28
N LEU A 150 -6.69 4.59 5.49
CA LEU A 150 -8.08 4.25 5.76
C LEU A 150 -9.04 5.14 4.96
N ARG A 151 -8.83 6.48 4.96
CA ARG A 151 -9.62 7.40 4.12
C ARG A 151 -9.48 7.09 2.63
N SER A 152 -8.29 6.71 2.19
CA SER A 152 -8.06 6.31 0.80
C SER A 152 -8.86 5.04 0.44
N ILE A 153 -8.91 4.05 1.35
CA ILE A 153 -9.74 2.84 1.16
C ILE A 153 -11.23 3.18 1.18
N GLN A 154 -11.67 4.01 2.13
CA GLN A 154 -13.07 4.49 2.17
C GLN A 154 -13.45 5.23 0.88
N ASN A 155 -12.53 6.01 0.32
CA ASN A 155 -12.76 6.64 -0.98
C ASN A 155 -12.86 5.62 -2.12
N ALA A 156 -12.05 4.56 -2.09
CA ALA A 156 -12.15 3.45 -3.04
C ALA A 156 -13.51 2.74 -2.98
N MET A 157 -14.11 2.67 -1.80
CA MET A 157 -15.42 2.01 -1.57
C MET A 157 -16.62 2.85 -2.01
N LYS A 158 -16.45 4.11 -2.37
CA LYS A 158 -17.55 4.91 -2.92
C LYS A 158 -18.04 4.31 -4.24
N PRO A 159 -19.36 4.28 -4.49
CA PRO A 159 -19.94 3.65 -5.68
C PRO A 159 -19.28 4.08 -7.00
N GLU A 160 -18.99 5.37 -7.14
CA GLU A 160 -18.35 5.94 -8.32
C GLU A 160 -16.92 5.45 -8.56
N ASN A 161 -16.23 5.00 -7.50
CA ASN A 161 -14.83 4.58 -7.54
C ASN A 161 -14.65 3.06 -7.57
N GLN A 162 -15.66 2.28 -7.17
CA GLN A 162 -15.57 0.81 -7.09
C GLN A 162 -15.20 0.16 -8.42
N LYS A 163 -15.64 0.73 -9.54
CA LYS A 163 -15.29 0.23 -10.89
C LYS A 163 -13.79 0.22 -11.19
N HIS A 164 -13.00 0.97 -10.42
CA HIS A 164 -11.54 1.03 -10.52
C HIS A 164 -10.84 0.08 -9.57
N CYS A 165 -11.57 -0.66 -8.73
CA CYS A 165 -11.01 -1.34 -7.58
C CYS A 165 -11.36 -2.83 -7.53
N PHE A 166 -10.36 -3.65 -7.22
CA PHE A 166 -10.52 -5.03 -6.77
C PHE A 166 -10.12 -5.11 -5.30
N PHE A 167 -11.04 -5.56 -4.44
CA PHE A 167 -10.83 -5.58 -2.99
C PHE A 167 -10.37 -6.95 -2.53
N ILE A 168 -9.26 -6.98 -1.81
CA ILE A 168 -8.72 -8.18 -1.17
C ILE A 168 -8.73 -7.98 0.33
N ARG A 169 -9.36 -8.89 1.06
CA ARG A 169 -9.21 -8.96 2.49
C ARG A 169 -7.99 -9.80 2.85
N TYR A 170 -7.18 -9.35 3.80
CA TYR A 170 -5.98 -10.08 4.23
C TYR A 170 -6.28 -11.52 4.65
N GLU A 171 -7.40 -11.72 5.36
CA GLU A 171 -7.82 -13.03 5.84
C GLU A 171 -8.17 -13.98 4.69
N ASP A 172 -8.74 -13.47 3.59
CA ASP A 172 -9.06 -14.27 2.39
C ASP A 172 -7.77 -14.61 1.63
N LEU A 173 -6.83 -13.65 1.52
CA LEU A 173 -5.51 -13.91 0.94
C LEU A 173 -4.77 -15.04 1.67
N VAL A 174 -4.96 -15.18 2.99
CA VAL A 174 -4.26 -16.20 3.78
C VAL A 174 -5.02 -17.54 3.78
N LYS A 175 -6.36 -17.53 3.80
CA LYS A 175 -7.19 -18.75 3.87
C LYS A 175 -7.42 -19.38 2.51
N GLU A 176 -7.66 -18.56 1.50
CA GLU A 176 -8.02 -18.94 0.15
C GLU A 176 -7.13 -18.18 -0.86
N PRO A 177 -5.80 -18.40 -0.80
CA PRO A 177 -4.86 -17.60 -1.58
C PRO A 177 -5.05 -17.73 -3.07
N GLU A 178 -5.27 -18.96 -3.58
CA GLU A 178 -5.39 -19.21 -5.02
C GLU A 178 -6.58 -18.48 -5.66
N PRO A 179 -7.84 -18.63 -5.21
CA PRO A 179 -8.96 -17.89 -5.78
C PRO A 179 -8.83 -16.37 -5.57
N THR A 180 -8.23 -15.93 -4.47
CA THR A 180 -8.00 -14.51 -4.20
C THR A 180 -7.02 -13.89 -5.21
N ILE A 181 -5.93 -14.59 -5.51
CA ILE A 181 -4.94 -14.15 -6.51
C ILE A 181 -5.52 -14.25 -7.92
N GLN A 182 -6.25 -15.34 -8.23
CA GLN A 182 -6.91 -15.49 -9.53
C GLN A 182 -7.85 -14.33 -9.82
N GLY A 183 -8.68 -13.91 -8.86
CA GLY A 183 -9.54 -12.73 -9.01
C GLY A 183 -8.76 -11.44 -9.30
N SER A 184 -7.53 -11.31 -8.78
CA SER A 184 -6.65 -10.19 -9.11
C SER A 184 -6.24 -10.20 -10.59
N TYR A 185 -5.90 -11.36 -11.14
CA TYR A 185 -5.54 -11.53 -12.55
C TYR A 185 -6.73 -11.27 -13.48
N GLU A 186 -7.92 -11.76 -13.13
CA GLU A 186 -9.16 -11.49 -13.86
C GLU A 186 -9.47 -9.98 -13.89
N PHE A 187 -9.35 -9.30 -12.75
CA PHE A 187 -9.53 -7.86 -12.68
C PHE A 187 -8.50 -7.08 -13.51
N LEU A 188 -7.26 -7.56 -13.57
CA LEU A 188 -6.19 -6.96 -14.38
C LEU A 188 -6.33 -7.31 -15.87
N GLU A 189 -7.25 -8.24 -16.23
CA GLU A 189 -7.45 -8.73 -17.61
C GLU A 189 -6.16 -9.38 -18.17
N THR A 190 -5.51 -10.20 -17.37
CA THR A 190 -4.28 -10.89 -17.75
C THR A 190 -4.35 -12.37 -17.39
N ASP A 191 -3.56 -13.20 -18.11
CA ASP A 191 -3.56 -14.63 -17.89
C ASP A 191 -3.05 -14.99 -16.50
N TYR A 192 -3.76 -15.90 -15.84
CA TYR A 192 -3.37 -16.41 -14.54
C TYR A 192 -2.05 -17.17 -14.62
N TYR A 193 -1.19 -16.92 -13.64
CA TYR A 193 0.05 -17.66 -13.41
C TYR A 193 -0.10 -18.52 -12.16
N PRO A 194 0.23 -19.85 -12.20
CA PRO A 194 0.13 -20.71 -11.03
C PRO A 194 1.18 -20.33 -9.98
N HIS A 195 0.71 -19.92 -8.81
CA HIS A 195 1.55 -19.49 -7.70
C HIS A 195 1.77 -20.62 -6.69
N ARG A 196 2.88 -20.56 -5.96
CA ARG A 196 3.14 -21.40 -4.78
C ARG A 196 2.75 -20.64 -3.53
N PHE A 197 2.04 -21.29 -2.62
CA PHE A 197 1.55 -20.71 -1.38
C PHE A 197 2.10 -21.38 -0.12
N ASP A 198 2.80 -22.48 -0.28
CA ASP A 198 3.40 -23.32 0.76
C ASP A 198 4.86 -22.97 1.06
N SER A 199 5.50 -22.24 0.19
CA SER A 199 6.88 -21.80 0.33
C SER A 199 7.06 -20.42 -0.30
N LEU A 200 7.04 -19.39 0.52
CA LEU A 200 7.14 -18.00 0.09
C LEU A 200 8.57 -17.47 0.29
N ASP A 201 9.10 -16.88 -0.74
CA ASP A 201 10.40 -16.22 -0.72
C ASP A 201 10.29 -14.83 -0.08
N GLN A 202 11.41 -14.35 0.50
CA GLN A 202 11.50 -12.97 0.95
C GLN A 202 11.40 -12.01 -0.24
N PHE A 203 10.82 -10.85 -0.01
CA PHE A 203 10.63 -9.87 -1.08
C PHE A 203 11.96 -9.46 -1.70
N ASN A 204 12.09 -9.70 -2.99
CA ASN A 204 13.14 -9.20 -3.86
C ASN A 204 12.55 -9.02 -5.27
N LEU A 205 12.65 -7.83 -5.82
CA LEU A 205 12.17 -7.52 -7.16
C LEU A 205 13.25 -6.77 -7.93
N ASN A 206 13.72 -7.35 -9.02
CA ASN A 206 14.80 -6.79 -9.85
C ASN A 206 16.07 -6.42 -9.05
N GLY A 207 16.40 -7.23 -8.01
CA GLY A 207 17.51 -6.95 -7.11
C GLY A 207 17.22 -5.90 -6.01
N ILE A 208 15.99 -5.37 -5.97
CA ILE A 208 15.56 -4.39 -4.97
C ILE A 208 14.91 -5.13 -3.81
N ALA A 209 15.50 -5.02 -2.62
CA ALA A 209 14.96 -5.52 -1.36
C ALA A 209 14.72 -4.37 -0.38
N TYR A 210 13.98 -4.64 0.68
CA TYR A 210 13.79 -3.67 1.76
C TYR A 210 15.09 -3.41 2.53
N ASN A 211 15.32 -2.14 2.83
CA ASN A 211 16.32 -1.74 3.83
C ASN A 211 15.62 -1.45 5.17
N ASP A 212 15.34 -2.50 5.93
CA ASP A 212 14.64 -2.38 7.22
C ASP A 212 15.44 -1.65 8.29
N ASN A 213 16.74 -1.41 8.09
CA ASN A 213 17.55 -0.60 9.01
C ASN A 213 17.08 0.85 9.11
N VAL A 214 16.37 1.36 8.09
CA VAL A 214 15.85 2.74 8.07
C VAL A 214 14.62 2.89 8.98
N VAL A 215 13.80 1.85 9.11
CA VAL A 215 12.50 1.91 9.81
C VAL A 215 12.43 1.05 11.06
N GLY A 216 13.38 0.19 11.29
CA GLY A 216 13.43 -0.84 12.33
C GLY A 216 13.56 -2.23 11.73
N ARG A 217 14.16 -3.15 12.46
CA ARG A 217 14.47 -4.49 11.96
C ARG A 217 13.21 -5.34 11.76
N ASN A 218 13.27 -6.30 10.85
CA ASN A 218 12.24 -7.33 10.63
C ASN A 218 10.83 -6.82 10.32
N LEU A 219 10.69 -5.59 9.82
CA LEU A 219 9.39 -5.01 9.50
C LEU A 219 8.72 -5.71 8.30
N HIS A 220 9.52 -6.08 7.30
CA HIS A 220 9.05 -6.62 6.03
C HIS A 220 9.38 -8.11 5.84
N THR A 221 9.82 -8.80 6.89
CA THR A 221 10.05 -10.24 6.85
C THR A 221 8.75 -11.00 6.60
N ILE A 222 8.74 -11.87 5.60
CA ILE A 222 7.62 -12.71 5.21
C ILE A 222 7.78 -14.08 5.89
N LYS A 223 6.68 -14.59 6.44
CA LYS A 223 6.61 -16.00 6.87
C LYS A 223 6.58 -16.89 5.63
N THR A 224 7.29 -18.01 5.69
CA THR A 224 7.37 -18.97 4.58
C THR A 224 6.03 -19.64 4.28
N GLU A 225 5.16 -19.76 5.28
CA GLU A 225 3.84 -20.38 5.15
C GLU A 225 2.73 -19.37 5.41
N LEU A 226 1.64 -19.50 4.65
CA LEU A 226 0.41 -18.75 4.87
C LEU A 226 -0.36 -19.37 6.03
N LYS A 227 -0.39 -18.68 7.16
CA LYS A 227 -1.14 -19.10 8.33
C LYS A 227 -1.79 -17.92 9.02
N LEU A 228 -3.09 -18.00 9.19
CA LEU A 228 -3.81 -17.04 9.99
C LEU A 228 -3.60 -17.37 11.46
N GLU A 229 -2.95 -16.47 12.17
CA GLU A 229 -2.70 -16.59 13.60
C GLU A 229 -3.42 -15.47 14.35
N GLU A 230 -3.99 -15.83 15.51
CA GLU A 230 -4.48 -14.80 16.43
C GLU A 230 -3.29 -13.96 16.92
N ASN A 231 -3.43 -12.65 16.84
CA ASN A 231 -2.39 -11.74 17.31
C ASN A 231 -2.57 -11.48 18.83
N PRO A 232 -1.69 -12.04 19.71
CA PRO A 232 -1.84 -11.88 21.16
C PRO A 232 -1.77 -10.41 21.61
N TYR A 233 -1.12 -9.55 20.84
CA TYR A 233 -1.01 -8.12 21.12
C TYR A 233 -2.34 -7.37 20.97
N LYS A 234 -3.36 -8.00 20.40
CA LYS A 234 -4.72 -7.42 20.32
C LYS A 234 -5.29 -7.10 21.70
N LYS A 235 -4.95 -7.91 22.71
CA LYS A 235 -5.36 -7.70 24.12
C LYS A 235 -4.67 -6.49 24.76
N MET A 236 -3.58 -5.98 24.18
CA MET A 236 -2.84 -4.81 24.67
C MET A 236 -3.37 -3.48 24.10
N ILE A 237 -4.36 -3.51 23.20
CA ILE A 237 -4.93 -2.29 22.65
C ILE A 237 -5.73 -1.59 23.77
N PRO A 238 -5.41 -0.32 24.09
CA PRO A 238 -6.12 0.44 25.12
C PRO A 238 -7.61 0.59 24.81
N GLN A 239 -8.46 0.51 25.84
CA GLN A 239 -9.91 0.62 25.68
C GLN A 239 -10.36 1.97 25.08
N SER A 240 -9.64 3.04 25.36
CA SER A 240 -9.84 4.36 24.75
C SER A 240 -9.67 4.32 23.23
N ILE A 241 -8.66 3.60 22.74
CA ILE A 241 -8.42 3.38 21.30
C ILE A 241 -9.53 2.52 20.69
N ILE A 242 -9.92 1.42 21.35
CA ILE A 242 -11.00 0.55 20.88
C ILE A 242 -12.32 1.35 20.80
N LYS A 243 -12.64 2.12 21.84
CA LYS A 243 -13.86 2.94 21.88
C LYS A 243 -13.89 3.99 20.78
N LYS A 244 -12.73 4.60 20.49
CA LYS A 244 -12.64 5.70 19.51
C LYS A 244 -12.57 5.21 18.06
N TYR A 245 -11.90 4.09 17.79
CA TYR A 245 -11.58 3.65 16.44
C TYR A 245 -12.08 2.24 16.09
N GLY A 246 -12.43 1.42 17.07
CA GLY A 246 -12.82 0.01 16.83
C GLY A 246 -14.15 -0.18 16.09
N HIS A 247 -14.93 0.90 15.92
CA HIS A 247 -16.18 0.88 15.15
C HIS A 247 -15.98 1.11 13.64
N ILE A 248 -14.78 1.54 13.22
CA ILE A 248 -14.47 1.76 11.83
C ILE A 248 -14.34 0.39 11.16
N ARG A 249 -15.34 0.03 10.38
CA ARG A 249 -15.35 -1.18 9.55
C ARG A 249 -15.25 -0.76 8.09
N LEU A 250 -14.49 -1.53 7.33
CA LEU A 250 -14.40 -1.44 5.87
C LEU A 250 -15.32 -2.48 5.25
#